data_499252f8f2ab18feac701cde0be76a6c
#
_entry.id   499252f8f2ab18feac701cde0be76a6c
#
_cell.length_a   1.000
_cell.length_b   1.000
_cell.length_c   1.000
_cell.angle_alpha   90.00
_cell.angle_beta   90.00
_cell.angle_gamma   90.00
#
_symmetry.space_group_name_H-M   'P 1'
#
loop_
_entity.id
_entity.type
_entity.pdbx_description
1 polymer ?
#
loop_
_entity_poly.entity_id
_entity_poly.type
_entity_poly.pdbx_seq_one_letter_code
_entity_poly.pdbx_strand_id
1 'polypeptide(L)'
;RIALIGDNGTGKSTLIKMLMEEEYPDEGKIKFGPSVCIAYLPQIVAFDVPERNLVDTMLYSKRNITPQSARNRLAAFHFTGEDVFKSVSVLSGGELSRLKLCILMDEEVNLLILDEPTNHLDIASREWIEEAVESYDGTLLFVSHDRYFINRFATRVWELENGVITDYPMGFMRYRQVKALEAQNKIDHTPKTVKEKTV
;
A
#
# COMPACT_ATOMS: atom_id res chain seq x y z
N ARG A 1 9.86 0.25 -6.38
CA ARG A 1 8.69 -0.37 -5.71
C ARG A 1 9.16 -1.00 -4.42
N ILE A 2 8.70 -0.47 -3.28
CA ILE A 2 9.20 -0.77 -1.95
C ILE A 2 8.10 -1.50 -1.17
N ALA A 3 8.38 -2.70 -0.69
CA ALA A 3 7.53 -3.38 0.28
C ALA A 3 8.00 -3.02 1.70
N LEU A 4 7.13 -2.44 2.51
CA LEU A 4 7.35 -2.24 3.94
C LEU A 4 6.79 -3.44 4.69
N ILE A 5 7.68 -4.23 5.28
CA ILE A 5 7.33 -5.46 6.00
C ILE A 5 7.77 -5.38 7.46
N GLY A 6 7.19 -6.22 8.29
CA GLY A 6 7.46 -6.32 9.73
C GLY A 6 6.27 -6.97 10.42
N ASP A 7 6.45 -7.43 11.62
CA ASP A 7 5.38 -8.05 12.41
C ASP A 7 4.24 -7.05 12.73
N ASN A 8 3.10 -7.57 13.16
CA ASN A 8 2.00 -6.71 13.60
C ASN A 8 2.43 -5.91 14.83
N GLY A 9 2.09 -4.61 14.84
CA GLY A 9 2.44 -3.71 15.94
C GLY A 9 3.87 -3.13 15.88
N THR A 10 4.67 -3.41 14.85
CA THR A 10 6.03 -2.83 14.72
C THR A 10 6.05 -1.34 14.36
N GLY A 11 4.90 -0.73 14.05
CA GLY A 11 4.80 0.70 13.73
C GLY A 11 4.70 1.02 12.23
N LYS A 12 4.38 0.05 11.36
CA LYS A 12 4.22 0.29 9.90
C LYS A 12 3.17 1.37 9.60
N SER A 13 1.98 1.25 10.20
CA SER A 13 0.91 2.24 10.01
C SER A 13 1.26 3.61 10.62
N THR A 14 1.99 3.64 11.73
CA THR A 14 2.51 4.89 12.32
C THR A 14 3.49 5.57 11.37
N LEU A 15 4.40 4.81 10.76
CA LEU A 15 5.30 5.34 9.73
C LEU A 15 4.52 5.93 8.55
N ILE A 16 3.49 5.23 8.05
CA ILE A 16 2.65 5.74 6.96
C ILE A 16 1.96 7.05 7.37
N LYS A 17 1.38 7.13 8.56
CA LYS A 17 0.75 8.35 9.07
C LYS A 17 1.73 9.51 9.19
N MET A 18 2.97 9.25 9.60
CA MET A 18 4.02 10.27 9.61
C MET A 18 4.38 10.72 8.18
N LEU A 19 4.42 9.79 7.20
CA LEU A 19 4.60 10.14 5.78
C LEU A 19 3.44 10.96 5.22
N MET A 20 2.22 10.75 5.73
CA MET A 20 1.02 11.51 5.36
C MET A 20 0.86 12.81 6.16
N GLU A 21 1.83 13.15 7.03
CA GLU A 21 1.77 14.31 7.94
C GLU A 21 0.57 14.30 8.91
N GLU A 22 -0.02 13.12 9.15
CA GLU A 22 -1.10 12.91 10.12
C GLU A 22 -0.57 12.76 11.55
N GLU A 23 0.68 12.30 11.69
CA GLU A 23 1.41 12.19 12.96
C GLU A 23 2.81 12.80 12.80
N TYR A 24 3.37 13.36 13.88
CA TYR A 24 4.72 13.91 13.88
C TYR A 24 5.69 12.92 14.52
N PRO A 25 6.94 12.81 14.03
CA PRO A 25 7.97 12.03 14.71
C PRO A 25 8.35 12.69 16.03
N ASP A 26 8.61 11.88 17.08
CA ASP A 26 9.09 12.37 18.38
C ASP A 26 10.44 13.09 18.25
N GLU A 27 11.29 12.60 17.36
CA GLU A 27 12.58 13.20 17.03
C GLU A 27 12.84 13.18 15.53
N GLY A 28 13.63 14.12 15.06
CA GLY A 28 13.99 14.24 13.64
C GLY A 28 12.97 14.96 12.79
N LYS A 29 13.03 14.77 11.47
CA LYS A 29 12.13 15.42 10.49
C LYS A 29 11.98 14.54 9.26
N ILE A 30 10.77 14.50 8.74
CA ILE A 30 10.49 13.99 7.38
C ILE A 30 10.45 15.18 6.44
N LYS A 31 11.13 15.08 5.31
CA LYS A 31 11.12 16.10 4.27
C LYS A 31 10.89 15.46 2.90
N PHE A 32 9.88 15.93 2.23
CA PHE A 32 9.67 15.60 0.81
C PHE A 32 10.31 16.65 -0.09
N GLY A 33 10.77 16.22 -1.25
CA GLY A 33 11.18 17.13 -2.30
C GLY A 33 9.95 17.93 -2.81
N PRO A 34 10.15 19.15 -3.33
CA PRO A 34 9.04 20.04 -3.73
C PRO A 34 8.18 19.48 -4.86
N SER A 35 8.68 18.52 -5.62
CA SER A 35 7.96 17.86 -6.72
C SER A 35 7.32 16.53 -6.32
N VAL A 36 7.40 16.12 -5.05
CA VAL A 36 6.78 14.87 -4.60
C VAL A 36 5.28 15.10 -4.39
N CYS A 37 4.48 14.37 -5.15
CA CYS A 37 3.03 14.36 -5.05
C CYS A 37 2.59 12.98 -4.58
N ILE A 38 2.06 12.91 -3.34
CA ILE A 38 1.74 11.66 -2.64
C ILE A 38 0.26 11.35 -2.80
N ALA A 39 -0.06 10.09 -3.09
CA ALA A 39 -1.39 9.54 -2.93
C ALA A 39 -1.36 8.36 -1.96
N TYR A 40 -2.37 8.25 -1.12
CA TYR A 40 -2.48 7.19 -0.12
C TYR A 40 -3.81 6.45 -0.22
N LEU A 41 -3.72 5.13 -0.36
CA LEU A 41 -4.87 4.22 -0.24
C LEU A 41 -4.80 3.53 1.12
N PRO A 42 -5.68 3.88 2.06
CA PRO A 42 -5.74 3.23 3.38
C PRO A 42 -6.34 1.83 3.28
N GLN A 43 -6.06 0.99 4.27
CA GLN A 43 -6.64 -0.35 4.39
C GLN A 43 -8.18 -0.34 4.41
N ILE A 44 -8.77 0.64 5.09
CA ILE A 44 -10.23 0.84 5.11
C ILE A 44 -10.53 2.13 4.38
N VAL A 45 -11.23 2.01 3.25
CA VAL A 45 -11.63 3.13 2.44
C VAL A 45 -13.00 3.64 2.89
N ALA A 46 -13.06 4.92 3.23
CA ALA A 46 -14.30 5.62 3.55
C ALA A 46 -14.42 6.90 2.71
N PHE A 47 -15.64 7.35 2.53
CA PHE A 47 -16.00 8.60 1.86
C PHE A 47 -16.87 9.43 2.78
N ASP A 48 -16.64 10.74 2.80
CA ASP A 48 -17.35 11.67 3.71
C ASP A 48 -18.85 11.75 3.44
N VAL A 49 -19.26 11.59 2.18
CA VAL A 49 -20.67 11.65 1.74
C VAL A 49 -20.98 10.40 0.92
N PRO A 50 -21.26 9.27 1.59
CA PRO A 50 -21.48 7.99 0.91
C PRO A 50 -22.77 7.93 0.09
N GLU A 51 -23.74 8.83 0.33
CA GLU A 51 -24.98 8.93 -0.44
C GLU A 51 -24.78 9.52 -1.84
N ARG A 52 -23.66 10.19 -2.08
CA ARG A 52 -23.33 10.79 -3.37
C ARG A 52 -23.05 9.71 -4.42
N ASN A 53 -23.44 9.94 -5.67
CA ASN A 53 -23.08 9.03 -6.76
C ASN A 53 -21.61 9.16 -7.15
N LEU A 54 -21.11 8.21 -7.96
CA LEU A 54 -19.69 8.15 -8.32
C LEU A 54 -19.24 9.36 -9.14
N VAL A 55 -20.07 9.83 -10.08
CA VAL A 55 -19.74 11.01 -10.91
C VAL A 55 -19.59 12.25 -10.03
N ASP A 56 -20.58 12.50 -9.16
CA ASP A 56 -20.55 13.64 -8.26
C ASP A 56 -19.39 13.53 -7.26
N THR A 57 -19.08 12.33 -6.77
CA THR A 57 -17.92 12.09 -5.91
C THR A 57 -16.61 12.48 -6.61
N MET A 58 -16.45 12.12 -7.88
CA MET A 58 -15.30 12.54 -8.70
C MET A 58 -15.24 14.05 -8.87
N LEU A 59 -16.38 14.70 -9.20
CA LEU A 59 -16.45 16.15 -9.41
C LEU A 59 -16.10 16.95 -8.14
N TYR A 60 -16.52 16.47 -6.98
CA TYR A 60 -16.18 17.12 -5.70
C TYR A 60 -14.74 16.85 -5.25
N SER A 61 -14.18 15.69 -5.61
CA SER A 61 -12.81 15.32 -5.20
C SER A 61 -11.73 15.99 -6.07
N LYS A 62 -12.07 16.44 -7.27
CA LYS A 62 -11.12 17.04 -8.22
C LYS A 62 -11.59 18.40 -8.70
N ARG A 63 -10.71 19.39 -8.58
CA ARG A 63 -10.96 20.71 -9.13
C ARG A 63 -10.84 20.67 -10.67
N ASN A 64 -11.74 21.39 -11.34
CA ASN A 64 -11.71 21.60 -12.82
C ASN A 64 -11.91 20.33 -13.67
N ILE A 65 -12.52 19.28 -13.16
CA ILE A 65 -12.94 18.12 -13.95
C ILE A 65 -14.35 18.31 -14.48
N THR A 66 -14.59 17.98 -15.76
CA THR A 66 -15.93 18.02 -16.34
C THR A 66 -16.68 16.70 -16.08
N PRO A 67 -18.03 16.68 -16.10
CA PRO A 67 -18.81 15.45 -15.96
C PRO A 67 -18.44 14.39 -17.01
N GLN A 68 -18.12 14.79 -18.22
CA GLN A 68 -17.67 13.86 -19.25
C GLN A 68 -16.30 13.26 -18.93
N SER A 69 -15.35 14.07 -18.47
CA SER A 69 -14.03 13.60 -18.07
C SER A 69 -14.11 12.69 -16.85
N ALA A 70 -14.99 13.01 -15.87
CA ALA A 70 -15.25 12.14 -14.73
C ALA A 70 -15.78 10.77 -15.15
N ARG A 71 -16.77 10.71 -16.05
CA ARG A 71 -17.29 9.44 -16.59
C ARG A 71 -16.23 8.65 -17.37
N ASN A 72 -15.45 9.31 -18.21
CA ASN A 72 -14.37 8.64 -18.97
C ASN A 72 -13.35 8.02 -18.01
N ARG A 73 -13.00 8.73 -16.95
CA ARG A 73 -12.06 8.23 -15.94
C ARG A 73 -12.66 7.08 -15.15
N LEU A 74 -13.90 7.18 -14.69
CA LEU A 74 -14.61 6.08 -14.03
C LEU A 74 -14.67 4.83 -14.92
N ALA A 75 -14.92 5.01 -16.23
CA ALA A 75 -14.93 3.90 -17.18
C ALA A 75 -13.57 3.21 -17.32
N ALA A 76 -12.46 3.96 -17.29
CA ALA A 76 -11.11 3.39 -17.24
C ALA A 76 -10.85 2.56 -15.98
N PHE A 77 -11.62 2.83 -14.92
CA PHE A 77 -11.60 2.09 -13.67
C PHE A 77 -12.78 1.11 -13.53
N HIS A 78 -13.33 0.64 -14.66
CA HIS A 78 -14.39 -0.37 -14.79
C HIS A 78 -15.74 0.01 -14.15
N PHE A 79 -16.00 1.30 -13.94
CA PHE A 79 -17.34 1.80 -13.63
C PHE A 79 -18.00 2.30 -14.91
N THR A 80 -18.89 1.50 -15.49
CA THR A 80 -19.48 1.76 -16.81
C THR A 80 -21.01 1.82 -16.77
N GLY A 81 -21.60 2.43 -17.78
CA GLY A 81 -23.07 2.50 -17.92
C GLY A 81 -23.73 3.17 -16.72
N GLU A 82 -24.71 2.49 -16.13
CA GLU A 82 -25.48 2.96 -14.99
C GLU A 82 -24.70 2.91 -13.66
N ASP A 83 -23.57 2.19 -13.60
CA ASP A 83 -22.77 2.08 -12.38
C ASP A 83 -22.28 3.44 -11.89
N VAL A 84 -21.99 4.36 -12.80
CA VAL A 84 -21.49 5.71 -12.44
C VAL A 84 -22.50 6.57 -11.67
N PHE A 85 -23.79 6.20 -11.71
CA PHE A 85 -24.85 6.86 -10.99
C PHE A 85 -25.24 6.17 -9.68
N LYS A 86 -24.65 5.01 -9.37
CA LYS A 86 -24.83 4.36 -8.07
C LYS A 86 -24.29 5.23 -6.96
N SER A 87 -24.93 5.17 -5.79
CA SER A 87 -24.40 5.77 -4.56
C SER A 87 -23.13 5.03 -4.13
N VAL A 88 -22.16 5.76 -3.59
CA VAL A 88 -20.94 5.17 -3.00
C VAL A 88 -21.29 4.18 -1.88
N SER A 89 -22.39 4.43 -1.15
CA SER A 89 -22.83 3.58 -0.03
C SER A 89 -23.21 2.14 -0.41
N VAL A 90 -23.47 1.86 -1.69
CA VAL A 90 -23.84 0.50 -2.14
C VAL A 90 -22.65 -0.26 -2.72
N LEU A 91 -21.47 0.34 -2.77
CA LEU A 91 -20.27 -0.30 -3.30
C LEU A 91 -19.71 -1.33 -2.32
N SER A 92 -19.19 -2.43 -2.87
CA SER A 92 -18.36 -3.38 -2.13
C SER A 92 -17.03 -2.77 -1.71
N GLY A 93 -16.32 -3.38 -0.76
CA GLY A 93 -15.00 -2.90 -0.32
C GLY A 93 -13.99 -2.78 -1.47
N GLY A 94 -14.01 -3.73 -2.40
CA GLY A 94 -13.17 -3.68 -3.60
C GLY A 94 -13.53 -2.53 -4.54
N GLU A 95 -14.81 -2.29 -4.74
CA GLU A 95 -15.29 -1.14 -5.54
C GLU A 95 -14.96 0.19 -4.88
N LEU A 96 -15.05 0.30 -3.54
CA LEU A 96 -14.62 1.48 -2.79
C LEU A 96 -13.13 1.76 -2.99
N SER A 97 -12.27 0.73 -2.90
CA SER A 97 -10.83 0.85 -3.13
C SER A 97 -10.54 1.27 -4.57
N ARG A 98 -11.26 0.70 -5.54
CA ARG A 98 -11.16 1.05 -6.95
C ARG A 98 -11.57 2.50 -7.23
N LEU A 99 -12.69 2.95 -6.66
CA LEU A 99 -13.12 4.34 -6.75
C LEU A 99 -12.11 5.29 -6.11
N LYS A 100 -11.57 4.93 -4.94
CA LYS A 100 -10.54 5.74 -4.27
C LYS A 100 -9.28 5.86 -5.10
N LEU A 101 -8.78 4.76 -5.68
CA LEU A 101 -7.65 4.79 -6.61
C LEU A 101 -7.96 5.62 -7.85
N CYS A 102 -9.15 5.49 -8.43
CA CYS A 102 -9.60 6.32 -9.55
C CYS A 102 -9.49 7.83 -9.23
N ILE A 103 -9.79 8.23 -8.01
CA ILE A 103 -9.66 9.62 -7.57
C ILE A 103 -8.19 9.99 -7.34
N LEU A 104 -7.41 9.11 -6.70
CA LEU A 104 -6.04 9.37 -6.28
C LEU A 104 -5.04 9.35 -7.42
N MET A 105 -5.16 8.39 -8.35
CA MET A 105 -4.22 8.23 -9.45
C MET A 105 -4.42 9.34 -10.48
N ASP A 106 -3.75 10.45 -10.27
CA ASP A 106 -3.65 11.54 -11.22
C ASP A 106 -2.28 11.53 -11.88
N GLU A 107 -2.14 12.22 -13.02
CA GLU A 107 -0.88 12.34 -13.75
C GLU A 107 0.23 12.96 -12.91
N GLU A 108 -0.12 13.77 -11.91
CA GLU A 108 0.83 14.43 -11.01
C GLU A 108 1.34 13.52 -9.88
N VAL A 109 0.64 12.43 -9.56
CA VAL A 109 1.02 11.53 -8.45
C VAL A 109 2.26 10.72 -8.84
N ASN A 110 3.35 10.89 -8.08
CA ASN A 110 4.60 10.19 -8.32
C ASN A 110 5.08 9.33 -7.13
N LEU A 111 4.37 9.40 -5.99
CA LEU A 111 4.51 8.49 -4.86
C LEU A 111 3.15 7.95 -4.45
N LEU A 112 2.92 6.68 -4.70
CA LEU A 112 1.69 5.98 -4.30
C LEU A 112 1.99 5.10 -3.08
N ILE A 113 1.22 5.31 -2.01
CA ILE A 113 1.30 4.51 -0.78
C ILE A 113 0.05 3.64 -0.69
N LEU A 114 0.22 2.33 -0.54
CA LEU A 114 -0.88 1.36 -0.40
C LEU A 114 -0.75 0.62 0.94
N ASP A 115 -1.79 0.66 1.76
CA ASP A 115 -1.84 -0.06 3.03
C ASP A 115 -2.81 -1.25 2.92
N GLU A 116 -2.26 -2.47 2.87
CA GLU A 116 -2.98 -3.74 2.72
C GLU A 116 -3.98 -3.75 1.53
N PRO A 117 -3.53 -3.38 0.31
CA PRO A 117 -4.44 -3.08 -0.80
C PRO A 117 -5.25 -4.29 -1.29
N THR A 118 -4.82 -5.51 -0.98
CA THR A 118 -5.48 -6.75 -1.39
C THR A 118 -6.30 -7.40 -0.28
N ASN A 119 -6.35 -6.79 0.92
CA ASN A 119 -7.01 -7.37 2.08
C ASN A 119 -8.54 -7.34 1.91
N HIS A 120 -9.21 -8.44 2.22
CA HIS A 120 -10.67 -8.60 2.14
C HIS A 120 -11.28 -8.36 0.75
N LEU A 121 -10.48 -8.39 -0.32
CA LEU A 121 -10.97 -8.25 -1.68
C LEU A 121 -11.37 -9.58 -2.30
N ASP A 122 -12.41 -9.54 -3.14
CA ASP A 122 -12.71 -10.62 -4.06
C ASP A 122 -11.64 -10.74 -5.17
N ILE A 123 -11.66 -11.83 -5.90
CA ILE A 123 -10.65 -12.15 -6.92
C ILE A 123 -10.59 -11.05 -8.00
N ALA A 124 -11.73 -10.60 -8.49
CA ALA A 124 -11.79 -9.61 -9.55
C ALA A 124 -11.24 -8.24 -9.12
N SER A 125 -11.55 -7.82 -7.89
CA SER A 125 -11.01 -6.58 -7.31
C SER A 125 -9.50 -6.66 -7.07
N ARG A 126 -8.99 -7.84 -6.67
CA ARG A 126 -7.56 -8.07 -6.52
C ARG A 126 -6.81 -8.00 -7.84
N GLU A 127 -7.28 -8.72 -8.86
CA GLU A 127 -6.69 -8.69 -10.21
C GLU A 127 -6.63 -7.27 -10.76
N TRP A 128 -7.70 -6.53 -10.58
CA TRP A 128 -7.75 -5.14 -11.01
C TRP A 128 -6.71 -4.25 -10.30
N ILE A 129 -6.56 -4.38 -8.95
CA ILE A 129 -5.53 -3.62 -8.21
C ILE A 129 -4.12 -4.01 -8.68
N GLU A 130 -3.88 -5.29 -8.96
CA GLU A 130 -2.60 -5.76 -9.48
C GLU A 130 -2.30 -5.13 -10.85
N GLU A 131 -3.26 -5.06 -11.76
CA GLU A 131 -3.12 -4.38 -13.05
C GLU A 131 -2.86 -2.88 -12.90
N ALA A 132 -3.58 -2.21 -12.00
CA ALA A 132 -3.38 -0.79 -11.72
C ALA A 132 -1.96 -0.52 -11.17
N VAL A 133 -1.48 -1.36 -10.25
CA VAL A 133 -0.13 -1.29 -9.70
C VAL A 133 0.93 -1.59 -10.78
N GLU A 134 0.69 -2.55 -11.66
CA GLU A 134 1.61 -2.90 -12.74
C GLU A 134 1.80 -1.75 -13.73
N SER A 135 0.71 -1.08 -14.10
CA SER A 135 0.70 0.06 -15.03
C SER A 135 1.23 1.37 -14.43
N TYR A 136 1.38 1.46 -13.11
CA TYR A 136 1.84 2.67 -12.45
C TYR A 136 3.37 2.83 -12.56
N ASP A 137 3.83 3.91 -13.17
CA ASP A 137 5.27 4.16 -13.41
C ASP A 137 5.98 4.91 -12.27
N GLY A 138 5.24 5.45 -11.30
CA GLY A 138 5.81 6.19 -10.18
C GLY A 138 6.44 5.31 -9.10
N THR A 139 6.87 5.94 -8.03
CA THR A 139 7.35 5.25 -6.82
C THR A 139 6.18 4.65 -6.08
N LEU A 140 6.28 3.37 -5.75
CA LEU A 140 5.29 2.64 -4.96
C LEU A 140 5.90 2.24 -3.62
N LEU A 141 5.23 2.62 -2.52
CA LEU A 141 5.46 2.09 -1.18
C LEU A 141 4.20 1.34 -0.75
N PHE A 142 4.34 0.10 -0.33
CA PHE A 142 3.17 -0.67 0.10
C PHE A 142 3.45 -1.56 1.30
N VAL A 143 2.43 -1.71 2.14
CA VAL A 143 2.35 -2.72 3.18
C VAL A 143 1.43 -3.82 2.69
N SER A 144 1.84 -5.07 2.79
CA SER A 144 0.99 -6.22 2.50
C SER A 144 1.44 -7.45 3.28
N HIS A 145 0.48 -8.30 3.64
CA HIS A 145 0.71 -9.66 4.14
C HIS A 145 0.57 -10.71 3.02
N ASP A 146 0.11 -10.30 1.85
CA ASP A 146 0.01 -11.17 0.69
C ASP A 146 1.39 -11.38 0.05
N ARG A 147 1.95 -12.59 0.28
CA ARG A 147 3.26 -12.96 -0.25
C ARG A 147 3.33 -12.97 -1.78
N TYR A 148 2.22 -13.27 -2.44
CA TYR A 148 2.15 -13.23 -3.90
C TYR A 148 2.29 -11.79 -4.40
N PHE A 149 1.53 -10.88 -3.82
CA PHE A 149 1.59 -9.46 -4.14
C PHE A 149 2.98 -8.87 -3.87
N ILE A 150 3.57 -9.16 -2.69
CA ILE A 150 4.92 -8.69 -2.36
C ILE A 150 5.95 -9.23 -3.36
N ASN A 151 5.90 -10.53 -3.67
CA ASN A 151 6.85 -11.15 -4.57
C ASN A 151 6.75 -10.62 -6.01
N ARG A 152 5.54 -10.30 -6.46
CA ARG A 152 5.29 -9.79 -7.80
C ARG A 152 5.80 -8.35 -7.97
N PHE A 153 5.59 -7.51 -6.98
CA PHE A 153 5.78 -6.06 -7.14
C PHE A 153 7.01 -5.49 -6.43
N ALA A 154 7.50 -6.11 -5.35
CA ALA A 154 8.63 -5.56 -4.61
C ALA A 154 9.96 -5.74 -5.34
N THR A 155 10.60 -4.62 -5.65
CA THR A 155 11.99 -4.57 -6.13
C THR A 155 12.97 -4.22 -4.99
N ARG A 156 12.43 -3.76 -3.86
CA ARG A 156 13.16 -3.35 -2.66
C ARG A 156 12.30 -3.68 -1.44
N VAL A 157 12.92 -4.07 -0.35
CA VAL A 157 12.24 -4.40 0.91
C VAL A 157 12.77 -3.51 2.03
N TRP A 158 11.86 -2.85 2.73
CA TRP A 158 12.11 -2.21 4.00
C TRP A 158 11.55 -3.08 5.12
N GLU A 159 12.43 -3.63 5.93
CA GLU A 159 12.04 -4.41 7.10
C GLU A 159 12.02 -3.51 8.34
N LEU A 160 10.86 -3.36 8.94
CA LEU A 160 10.69 -2.63 10.19
C LEU A 160 10.67 -3.61 11.36
N GLU A 161 11.75 -3.63 12.12
CA GLU A 161 11.92 -4.48 13.29
C GLU A 161 12.49 -3.66 14.45
N ASN A 162 11.92 -3.78 15.65
CA ASN A 162 12.37 -3.08 16.86
C ASN A 162 12.54 -1.55 16.68
N GLY A 163 11.66 -0.92 15.90
CA GLY A 163 11.71 0.52 15.62
C GLY A 163 12.79 0.95 14.62
N VAL A 164 13.48 0.00 14.00
CA VAL A 164 14.53 0.26 13.01
C VAL A 164 14.10 -0.25 11.64
N ILE A 165 14.31 0.57 10.61
CA ILE A 165 14.12 0.15 9.22
C ILE A 165 15.46 -0.35 8.68
N THR A 166 15.49 -1.60 8.28
CA THR A 166 16.61 -2.17 7.50
C THR A 166 16.22 -2.22 6.03
N ASP A 167 17.08 -1.63 5.21
CA ASP A 167 16.85 -1.52 3.77
C ASP A 167 17.55 -2.63 3.01
N TYR A 168 16.79 -3.41 2.27
CA TYR A 168 17.27 -4.46 1.39
C TYR A 168 16.99 -4.07 -0.07
N PRO A 169 18.02 -3.62 -0.84
CA PRO A 169 17.86 -3.22 -2.23
C PRO A 169 17.74 -4.44 -3.16
N MET A 170 16.79 -5.30 -2.88
CA MET A 170 16.52 -6.54 -3.60
C MET A 170 15.05 -6.93 -3.53
N GLY A 171 14.60 -7.78 -4.47
CA GLY A 171 13.26 -8.35 -4.47
C GLY A 171 13.01 -9.34 -3.32
N PHE A 172 11.74 -9.58 -3.02
CA PHE A 172 11.30 -10.32 -1.83
C PHE A 172 11.83 -11.75 -1.74
N MET A 173 11.92 -12.48 -2.85
CA MET A 173 12.48 -13.85 -2.83
C MET A 173 13.93 -13.88 -2.35
N ARG A 174 14.75 -12.95 -2.85
CA ARG A 174 16.16 -12.85 -2.44
C ARG A 174 16.30 -12.39 -0.99
N TYR A 175 15.49 -11.43 -0.58
CA TYR A 175 15.40 -11.03 0.83
C TYR A 175 15.13 -12.23 1.75
N ARG A 176 14.15 -13.08 1.41
CA ARG A 176 13.86 -14.29 2.20
C ARG A 176 15.02 -15.27 2.28
N GLN A 177 15.78 -15.43 1.20
CA GLN A 177 16.99 -16.28 1.19
C GLN A 177 18.06 -15.73 2.14
N VAL A 178 18.30 -14.42 2.11
CA VAL A 178 19.24 -13.75 3.03
C VAL A 178 18.83 -13.96 4.48
N LYS A 179 17.57 -13.72 4.81
CA LYS A 179 17.04 -13.90 6.19
C LYS A 179 17.14 -15.36 6.65
N ALA A 180 16.92 -16.33 5.77
CA ALA A 180 17.06 -17.74 6.09
C ALA A 180 18.52 -18.10 6.42
N LEU A 181 19.49 -17.59 5.65
CA LEU A 181 20.91 -17.79 5.91
C LEU A 181 21.36 -17.12 7.23
N GLU A 182 20.90 -15.90 7.50
CA GLU A 182 21.18 -15.20 8.76
C GLU A 182 20.65 -15.99 9.97
N ALA A 183 19.45 -16.56 9.86
CA ALA A 183 18.86 -17.39 10.90
C ALA A 183 19.65 -18.68 11.15
N GLN A 184 20.12 -19.35 10.09
CA GLN A 184 20.96 -20.52 10.20
C GLN A 184 22.31 -20.21 10.89
N ASN A 185 22.97 -19.14 10.49
CA ASN A 185 24.24 -18.71 11.08
C ASN A 185 24.11 -18.37 12.57
N LYS A 186 22.97 -17.79 12.98
CA LYS A 186 22.69 -17.51 14.42
C LYS A 186 22.55 -18.81 15.23
N ILE A 187 21.98 -19.85 14.67
CA ILE A 187 21.82 -21.16 15.34
C ILE A 187 23.17 -21.87 15.49
N ASP A 188 24.02 -21.82 14.46
CA ASP A 188 25.33 -22.48 14.49
C ASP A 188 26.33 -21.81 15.47
N HIS A 189 26.15 -20.53 15.75
CA HIS A 189 26.96 -19.77 16.71
C HIS A 189 26.42 -19.78 18.16
N THR A 190 25.30 -20.46 18.44
CA THR A 190 24.82 -20.60 19.83
C THR A 190 25.64 -21.68 20.53
N PRO A 191 26.42 -21.38 21.62
CA PRO A 191 27.21 -22.38 22.29
C PRO A 191 26.32 -23.48 22.87
N LYS A 192 26.55 -24.72 22.47
CA LYS A 192 25.91 -25.88 23.08
C LYS A 192 26.29 -25.95 24.54
N THR A 193 25.36 -25.64 25.42
CA THR A 193 25.53 -25.82 26.88
C THR A 193 25.75 -27.31 27.14
N VAL A 194 26.98 -27.68 27.43
CA VAL A 194 27.34 -29.02 27.87
C VAL A 194 26.69 -29.23 29.23
N LYS A 195 25.66 -30.05 29.30
CA LYS A 195 25.16 -30.53 30.61
C LYS A 195 26.23 -31.46 31.19
N GLU A 196 27.01 -30.97 32.16
CA GLU A 196 27.80 -31.82 33.02
C GLU A 196 26.88 -32.79 33.74
N LYS A 197 27.08 -34.08 33.45
CA LYS A 197 26.52 -35.16 34.26
C LYS A 197 27.34 -35.25 35.52
N THR A 198 26.78 -34.77 36.63
CA THR A 198 27.33 -35.07 37.96
C THR A 198 26.99 -36.54 38.28
N VAL A 199 28.03 -37.32 38.60
CA VAL A 199 28.01 -38.67 39.11
C VAL A 199 27.64 -38.66 40.59
#